data_aebbf1c53e3b7176ca0689b817a43cd0
#
_entry.id   aebbf1c53e3b7176ca0689b817a43cd0
#
_cell.length_a   1.000
_cell.length_b   1.000
_cell.length_c   1.000
_cell.angle_alpha   90.00
_cell.angle_beta   90.00
_cell.angle_gamma   90.00
#
_symmetry.space_group_name_H-M   'P 1'
#
loop_
_entity.id
_entity.type
_entity.pdbx_description
1 polymer ?
#
loop_
_entity_poly.entity_id
_entity_poly.type
_entity_poly.pdbx_seq_one_letter_code
_entity_poly.pdbx_strand_id
1 'polypeptide(L)'
;MVKQQLTDGAICDILHLTKTLNVEGGNMVNKLKSFIKTYWKTLLFFTSVGLVGGFFVGIYMLDSYPAEIRQQMLDQGINEMLLGLVSAMQSAGYGLFLGAVGIFLGKKTGLWKDERTLTKKPLVLTACVSVVGGLALILPDILFFGKHVQAIMDSYAVKPTIPYLVATVTYGGVIEEVMLRLFMMSLVAFLLHKLFEKKAEKPSTGILVAANIVAALLFSASHLPATAAMMGITPMILFRCFLLNGGFGLLFGWLYRKYGLRYAMIAHGGCHVVSKLIWILFI
;
A
#
# COMPACT_ATOMS: atom_id res chain seq x y z
N MET A 1 23.30 24.49 -56.64
CA MET A 1 22.56 25.36 -55.66
C MET A 1 21.47 24.63 -54.88
N VAL A 2 20.62 23.81 -55.47
CA VAL A 2 19.49 23.15 -54.78
C VAL A 2 19.93 22.08 -53.75
N LYS A 3 21.06 21.32 -53.96
CA LYS A 3 21.55 20.30 -53.01
C LYS A 3 22.14 20.88 -51.73
N GLN A 4 22.64 22.10 -51.74
CA GLN A 4 23.24 22.75 -50.58
C GLN A 4 22.19 23.35 -49.61
N GLN A 5 21.07 23.82 -50.18
CA GLN A 5 19.96 24.33 -49.35
C GLN A 5 19.18 23.24 -48.62
N LEU A 6 19.13 21.99 -49.16
CA LEU A 6 18.47 20.84 -48.50
C LEU A 6 19.29 20.29 -47.33
N THR A 7 20.63 20.37 -47.39
CA THR A 7 21.51 19.93 -46.28
C THR A 7 21.54 20.93 -45.14
N ASP A 8 21.49 22.23 -45.40
CA ASP A 8 21.52 23.28 -44.38
C ASP A 8 20.22 23.33 -43.59
N GLY A 9 19.05 23.06 -44.22
CA GLY A 9 17.75 22.94 -43.57
C GLY A 9 17.68 21.74 -42.62
N ALA A 10 18.11 20.57 -43.08
CA ALA A 10 18.10 19.34 -42.27
C ALA A 10 19.06 19.43 -41.08
N ILE A 11 20.23 20.04 -41.22
CA ILE A 11 21.18 20.28 -40.12
C ILE A 11 20.59 21.26 -39.10
N CYS A 12 19.93 22.32 -39.57
CA CYS A 12 19.27 23.29 -38.69
C CYS A 12 18.14 22.65 -37.87
N ASP A 13 17.33 21.78 -38.48
CA ASP A 13 16.27 21.02 -37.82
C ASP A 13 16.80 20.03 -36.80
N ILE A 14 17.90 19.29 -37.12
CA ILE A 14 18.56 18.40 -36.18
C ILE A 14 19.15 19.15 -35.00
N LEU A 15 19.79 20.30 -35.24
CA LEU A 15 20.35 21.15 -34.17
C LEU A 15 19.23 21.77 -33.30
N HIS A 16 18.10 22.13 -33.89
CA HIS A 16 16.94 22.60 -33.15
C HIS A 16 16.31 21.49 -32.30
N LEU A 17 16.18 20.27 -32.85
CA LEU A 17 15.69 19.08 -32.12
C LEU A 17 16.62 18.72 -30.95
N THR A 18 17.94 18.68 -31.19
CA THR A 18 18.92 18.38 -30.12
C THR A 18 18.95 19.44 -29.03
N LYS A 19 18.77 20.71 -29.39
CA LYS A 19 18.69 21.80 -28.42
C LYS A 19 17.39 21.75 -27.59
N THR A 20 16.28 21.40 -28.23
CA THR A 20 14.97 21.23 -27.56
C THR A 20 15.02 20.04 -26.61
N LEU A 21 15.56 18.88 -27.04
CA LEU A 21 15.75 17.69 -26.21
C LEU A 21 16.68 17.94 -25.01
N ASN A 22 17.77 18.72 -25.20
CA ASN A 22 18.65 19.09 -24.10
C ASN A 22 18.00 20.07 -23.11
N VAL A 23 17.19 21.02 -23.57
CA VAL A 23 16.47 21.94 -22.70
C VAL A 23 15.38 21.21 -21.93
N GLU A 24 14.62 20.29 -22.56
CA GLU A 24 13.61 19.48 -21.90
C GLU A 24 14.24 18.49 -20.91
N GLY A 25 15.35 17.85 -21.27
CA GLY A 25 16.11 16.96 -20.39
C GLY A 25 16.65 17.70 -19.16
N GLY A 26 17.22 18.89 -19.34
CA GLY A 26 17.70 19.74 -18.23
C GLY A 26 16.56 20.17 -17.29
N ASN A 27 15.39 20.50 -17.84
CA ASN A 27 14.21 20.84 -17.06
C ASN A 27 13.67 19.64 -16.27
N MET A 28 13.67 18.46 -16.86
CA MET A 28 13.24 17.21 -16.22
C MET A 28 14.18 16.82 -15.06
N VAL A 29 15.49 16.90 -15.26
CA VAL A 29 16.49 16.62 -14.21
C VAL A 29 16.35 17.59 -13.03
N ASN A 30 16.12 18.88 -13.29
CA ASN A 30 15.92 19.88 -12.24
C ASN A 30 14.61 19.63 -11.47
N LYS A 31 13.53 19.24 -12.14
CA LYS A 31 12.26 18.84 -11.49
C LYS A 31 12.45 17.60 -10.61
N LEU A 32 13.19 16.59 -11.08
CA LEU A 32 13.49 15.38 -10.30
C LEU A 32 14.35 15.71 -9.07
N LYS A 33 15.42 16.52 -9.22
CA LYS A 33 16.24 16.98 -8.09
C LYS A 33 15.40 17.72 -7.05
N SER A 34 14.52 18.62 -7.49
CA SER A 34 13.62 19.37 -6.60
C SER A 34 12.64 18.42 -5.88
N PHE A 35 12.07 17.44 -6.57
CA PHE A 35 11.19 16.43 -5.99
C PHE A 35 11.93 15.62 -4.91
N ILE A 36 13.11 15.08 -5.22
CA ILE A 36 13.92 14.32 -4.27
C ILE A 36 14.27 15.21 -3.06
N LYS A 37 14.74 16.44 -3.27
CA LYS A 37 15.06 17.38 -2.18
C LYS A 37 13.86 17.63 -1.26
N THR A 38 12.65 17.64 -1.78
CA THR A 38 11.43 17.90 -1.02
C THR A 38 10.98 16.68 -0.23
N TYR A 39 11.01 15.49 -0.83
CA TYR A 39 10.36 14.28 -0.30
C TYR A 39 11.32 13.20 0.21
N TRP A 40 12.66 13.41 0.17
CA TRP A 40 13.64 12.38 0.57
C TRP A 40 13.40 11.81 1.97
N LYS A 41 13.01 12.64 2.96
CA LYS A 41 12.72 12.18 4.32
C LYS A 41 11.51 11.26 4.36
N THR A 42 10.47 11.57 3.60
CA THR A 42 9.27 10.74 3.48
C THR A 42 9.59 9.42 2.78
N LEU A 43 10.35 9.47 1.69
CA LEU A 43 10.77 8.26 0.98
C LEU A 43 11.71 7.40 1.83
N LEU A 44 12.65 8.01 2.55
CA LEU A 44 13.51 7.30 3.49
C LEU A 44 12.69 6.62 4.59
N PHE A 45 11.69 7.30 5.16
CA PHE A 45 10.77 6.70 6.13
C PHE A 45 10.03 5.49 5.55
N PHE A 46 9.41 5.61 4.38
CA PHE A 46 8.72 4.50 3.74
C PHE A 46 9.67 3.32 3.44
N THR A 47 10.86 3.61 2.91
CA THR A 47 11.87 2.59 2.62
C THR A 47 12.34 1.88 3.90
N SER A 48 12.62 2.64 4.97
CA SER A 48 13.09 2.06 6.23
C SER A 48 12.01 1.21 6.91
N VAL A 49 10.75 1.68 6.91
CA VAL A 49 9.63 0.88 7.42
C VAL A 49 9.40 -0.34 6.54
N GLY A 50 9.58 -0.22 5.21
CA GLY A 50 9.53 -1.34 4.27
C GLY A 50 10.60 -2.39 4.55
N LEU A 51 11.84 -1.98 4.82
CA LEU A 51 12.92 -2.91 5.21
C LEU A 51 12.54 -3.69 6.47
N VAL A 52 12.15 -2.99 7.52
CA VAL A 52 11.80 -3.62 8.81
C VAL A 52 10.54 -4.48 8.67
N GLY A 53 9.45 -3.92 8.15
CA GLY A 53 8.17 -4.61 8.02
C GLY A 53 8.26 -5.81 7.10
N GLY A 54 8.92 -5.66 5.94
CA GLY A 54 9.13 -6.75 4.99
C GLY A 54 9.98 -7.88 5.55
N PHE A 55 11.05 -7.55 6.32
CA PHE A 55 11.86 -8.57 6.99
C PHE A 55 11.01 -9.45 7.91
N PHE A 56 10.18 -8.84 8.74
CA PHE A 56 9.32 -9.60 9.65
C PHE A 56 8.17 -10.32 8.93
N VAL A 57 7.68 -9.79 7.79
CA VAL A 57 6.74 -10.52 6.92
C VAL A 57 7.37 -11.81 6.41
N GLY A 58 8.60 -11.75 5.89
CA GLY A 58 9.28 -12.94 5.37
C GLY A 58 9.52 -14.02 6.43
N ILE A 59 9.88 -13.61 7.66
CA ILE A 59 10.06 -14.53 8.79
C ILE A 59 8.74 -15.22 9.14
N TYR A 60 7.67 -14.47 9.40
CA TYR A 60 6.43 -15.07 9.83
C TYR A 60 5.73 -15.87 8.72
N MET A 61 5.96 -15.55 7.45
CA MET A 61 5.38 -16.29 6.32
C MET A 61 5.81 -17.75 6.32
N LEU A 62 7.08 -18.04 6.58
CA LEU A 62 7.56 -19.41 6.61
C LEU A 62 6.83 -20.25 7.67
N ASP A 63 6.59 -19.66 8.85
CA ASP A 63 5.84 -20.30 9.92
C ASP A 63 4.36 -20.51 9.61
N SER A 64 3.82 -19.71 8.69
CA SER A 64 2.41 -19.77 8.28
C SER A 64 2.11 -20.88 7.26
N TYR A 65 3.14 -21.46 6.61
CA TYR A 65 2.96 -22.53 5.64
C TYR A 65 2.72 -23.88 6.32
N PRO A 66 1.94 -24.81 5.70
CA PRO A 66 1.85 -26.19 6.12
C PRO A 66 3.23 -26.85 6.27
N ALA A 67 3.36 -27.79 7.22
CA ALA A 67 4.64 -28.39 7.59
C ALA A 67 5.39 -29.01 6.39
N GLU A 68 4.66 -29.65 5.46
CA GLU A 68 5.25 -30.27 4.27
C GLU A 68 5.85 -29.22 3.33
N ILE A 69 5.15 -28.10 3.09
CA ILE A 69 5.63 -27.02 2.23
C ILE A 69 6.82 -26.33 2.89
N ARG A 70 6.76 -26.08 4.19
CA ARG A 70 7.85 -25.49 4.96
C ARG A 70 9.10 -26.37 4.88
N GLN A 71 8.96 -27.70 5.05
CA GLN A 71 10.11 -28.61 4.95
C GLN A 71 10.72 -28.61 3.54
N GLN A 72 9.90 -28.65 2.49
CA GLN A 72 10.38 -28.56 1.10
C GLN A 72 11.17 -27.27 0.84
N MET A 73 10.72 -26.14 1.40
CA MET A 73 11.43 -24.85 1.28
C MET A 73 12.79 -24.91 2.00
N LEU A 74 12.82 -25.47 3.22
CA LEU A 74 14.06 -25.64 3.98
C LEU A 74 15.06 -26.55 3.28
N ASP A 75 14.59 -27.66 2.69
CA ASP A 75 15.44 -28.59 1.89
C ASP A 75 16.02 -27.94 0.64
N GLN A 76 15.36 -26.92 0.10
CA GLN A 76 15.86 -26.08 -1.00
C GLN A 76 16.74 -24.91 -0.53
N GLY A 77 17.05 -24.81 0.78
CA GLY A 77 17.86 -23.73 1.35
C GLY A 77 17.08 -22.43 1.59
N ILE A 78 15.75 -22.45 1.40
CA ILE A 78 14.89 -21.28 1.65
C ILE A 78 14.51 -21.27 3.12
N ASN A 79 15.25 -20.51 3.91
CA ASN A 79 15.05 -20.35 5.35
C ASN A 79 14.45 -18.98 5.70
N GLU A 80 14.13 -18.79 6.98
CA GLU A 80 13.54 -17.55 7.52
C GLU A 80 14.37 -16.31 7.17
N MET A 81 15.72 -16.41 7.29
CA MET A 81 16.62 -15.28 7.02
C MET A 81 16.57 -14.88 5.54
N LEU A 82 16.60 -15.85 4.63
CA LEU A 82 16.53 -15.59 3.19
C LEU A 82 15.19 -14.94 2.82
N LEU A 83 14.07 -15.52 3.31
CA LEU A 83 12.75 -14.94 3.08
C LEU A 83 12.62 -13.54 3.69
N GLY A 84 13.14 -13.36 4.90
CA GLY A 84 13.19 -12.05 5.55
C GLY A 84 13.93 -11.01 4.72
N LEU A 85 15.13 -11.33 4.23
CA LEU A 85 15.92 -10.41 3.40
C LEU A 85 15.27 -10.10 2.06
N VAL A 86 14.74 -11.12 1.36
CA VAL A 86 14.04 -10.92 0.07
C VAL A 86 12.80 -10.05 0.27
N SER A 87 11.97 -10.35 1.26
CA SER A 87 10.77 -9.56 1.56
C SER A 87 11.10 -8.15 2.02
N ALA A 88 12.20 -7.96 2.77
CA ALA A 88 12.70 -6.63 3.15
C ALA A 88 13.05 -5.79 1.94
N MET A 89 13.85 -6.33 1.02
CA MET A 89 14.25 -5.63 -0.21
C MET A 89 13.05 -5.28 -1.10
N GLN A 90 12.12 -6.23 -1.27
CA GLN A 90 10.89 -6.02 -2.02
C GLN A 90 10.05 -4.89 -1.40
N SER A 91 9.83 -4.93 -0.09
CA SER A 91 9.00 -3.95 0.63
C SER A 91 9.66 -2.58 0.68
N ALA A 92 10.99 -2.51 0.79
CA ALA A 92 11.75 -1.27 0.65
C ALA A 92 11.58 -0.67 -0.75
N GLY A 93 11.62 -1.51 -1.79
CA GLY A 93 11.30 -1.12 -3.17
C GLY A 93 9.89 -0.54 -3.29
N TYR A 94 8.90 -1.14 -2.67
CA TYR A 94 7.53 -0.58 -2.61
C TYR A 94 7.52 0.78 -1.92
N GLY A 95 8.16 0.92 -0.77
CA GLY A 95 8.27 2.19 -0.05
C GLY A 95 8.91 3.30 -0.90
N LEU A 96 10.00 2.98 -1.60
CA LEU A 96 10.73 3.93 -2.42
C LEU A 96 10.00 4.27 -3.73
N PHE A 97 9.76 3.26 -4.57
CA PHE A 97 9.28 3.49 -5.94
C PHE A 97 7.78 3.80 -5.98
N LEU A 98 6.95 2.98 -5.32
CA LEU A 98 5.50 3.25 -5.28
C LEU A 98 5.21 4.48 -4.42
N GLY A 99 6.02 4.73 -3.36
CA GLY A 99 5.96 5.96 -2.59
C GLY A 99 6.23 7.20 -3.44
N ALA A 100 7.31 7.20 -4.23
CA ALA A 100 7.66 8.33 -5.10
C ALA A 100 6.59 8.58 -6.18
N VAL A 101 6.19 7.55 -6.91
CA VAL A 101 5.14 7.65 -7.95
C VAL A 101 3.81 8.03 -7.32
N GLY A 102 3.47 7.45 -6.17
CA GLY A 102 2.25 7.74 -5.43
C GLY A 102 2.17 9.21 -4.96
N ILE A 103 3.27 9.78 -4.44
CA ILE A 103 3.33 11.21 -4.10
C ILE A 103 3.09 12.06 -5.35
N PHE A 104 3.75 11.74 -6.46
CA PHE A 104 3.57 12.46 -7.72
C PHE A 104 2.11 12.42 -8.20
N LEU A 105 1.50 11.24 -8.25
CA LEU A 105 0.11 11.04 -8.66
C LEU A 105 -0.86 11.68 -7.67
N GLY A 106 -0.61 11.52 -6.38
CA GLY A 106 -1.41 12.12 -5.31
C GLY A 106 -1.45 13.64 -5.39
N LYS A 107 -0.34 14.29 -5.78
CA LYS A 107 -0.30 15.74 -6.04
C LYS A 107 -1.14 16.11 -7.26
N LYS A 108 -1.09 15.33 -8.33
CA LYS A 108 -1.88 15.56 -9.55
C LYS A 108 -3.39 15.41 -9.31
N THR A 109 -3.79 14.52 -8.42
CA THR A 109 -5.20 14.24 -8.09
C THR A 109 -5.72 15.03 -6.88
N GLY A 110 -4.85 15.77 -6.17
CA GLY A 110 -5.22 16.48 -4.94
C GLY A 110 -5.38 15.57 -3.72
N LEU A 111 -5.01 14.28 -3.81
CA LEU A 111 -5.06 13.32 -2.71
C LEU A 111 -3.86 13.47 -1.75
N TRP A 112 -2.67 13.85 -2.26
CA TRP A 112 -1.51 14.11 -1.41
C TRP A 112 -1.68 15.42 -0.66
N LYS A 113 -1.54 15.37 0.66
CA LYS A 113 -1.57 16.53 1.55
C LYS A 113 -0.19 16.73 2.15
N ASP A 114 0.38 17.90 1.90
CA ASP A 114 1.72 18.29 2.41
C ASP A 114 1.72 18.70 3.90
N GLU A 115 0.60 18.53 4.59
CA GLU A 115 0.46 18.86 6.02
C GLU A 115 1.42 18.02 6.87
N ARG A 116 2.32 18.70 7.56
CA ARG A 116 3.36 18.07 8.39
C ARG A 116 2.89 17.78 9.81
N THR A 117 1.83 18.45 10.27
CA THR A 117 1.32 18.35 11.64
C THR A 117 0.00 17.59 11.69
N LEU A 118 -0.10 16.70 12.66
CA LEU A 118 -1.37 16.02 12.95
C LEU A 118 -2.28 16.98 13.72
N THR A 119 -3.53 17.10 13.32
CA THR A 119 -4.53 17.95 14.01
C THR A 119 -5.39 17.12 14.94
N LYS A 120 -5.81 17.72 16.07
CA LYS A 120 -6.48 17.02 17.16
C LYS A 120 -7.77 16.29 16.74
N LYS A 121 -8.67 16.97 16.00
CA LYS A 121 -9.98 16.37 15.63
C LYS A 121 -9.82 15.11 14.75
N PRO A 122 -9.10 15.13 13.62
CA PRO A 122 -8.87 13.91 12.85
C PRO A 122 -8.08 12.84 13.62
N LEU A 123 -7.18 13.22 14.53
CA LEU A 123 -6.42 12.26 15.33
C LEU A 123 -7.33 11.49 16.29
N VAL A 124 -8.25 12.19 16.98
CA VAL A 124 -9.27 11.54 17.83
C VAL A 124 -10.16 10.60 17.03
N LEU A 125 -10.63 11.05 15.84
CA LEU A 125 -11.41 10.18 14.96
C LEU A 125 -10.60 8.94 14.55
N THR A 126 -9.32 9.10 14.20
CA THR A 126 -8.43 8.00 13.84
C THR A 126 -8.26 7.01 15.01
N ALA A 127 -8.11 7.50 16.23
CA ALA A 127 -8.06 6.66 17.42
C ALA A 127 -9.39 5.88 17.64
N CYS A 128 -10.53 6.52 17.47
CA CYS A 128 -11.83 5.83 17.51
C CYS A 128 -11.93 4.75 16.41
N VAL A 129 -11.48 5.05 15.19
CA VAL A 129 -11.44 4.08 14.09
C VAL A 129 -10.51 2.91 14.43
N SER A 130 -9.37 3.16 15.07
CA SER A 130 -8.45 2.11 15.50
C SER A 130 -9.10 1.15 16.51
N VAL A 131 -9.82 1.68 17.49
CA VAL A 131 -10.49 0.87 18.53
C VAL A 131 -11.65 0.07 17.93
N VAL A 132 -12.59 0.75 17.25
CA VAL A 132 -13.75 0.11 16.64
C VAL A 132 -13.33 -0.87 15.55
N GLY A 133 -12.34 -0.49 14.74
CA GLY A 133 -11.79 -1.34 13.70
C GLY A 133 -11.07 -2.58 14.25
N GLY A 134 -10.31 -2.43 15.34
CA GLY A 134 -9.68 -3.58 16.01
C GLY A 134 -10.70 -4.60 16.51
N LEU A 135 -11.83 -4.13 17.09
CA LEU A 135 -12.96 -4.99 17.45
C LEU A 135 -13.60 -5.62 16.21
N ALA A 136 -13.81 -4.84 15.15
CA ALA A 136 -14.42 -5.32 13.90
C ALA A 136 -13.54 -6.31 13.12
N LEU A 137 -12.25 -6.41 13.42
CA LEU A 137 -11.38 -7.47 12.89
C LEU A 137 -11.58 -8.82 13.60
N ILE A 138 -11.92 -8.82 14.89
CA ILE A 138 -11.98 -10.04 15.71
C ILE A 138 -13.41 -10.52 15.93
N LEU A 139 -14.34 -9.62 16.29
CA LEU A 139 -15.68 -10.03 16.68
C LEU A 139 -16.44 -10.81 15.61
N PRO A 140 -16.39 -10.46 14.30
CA PRO A 140 -17.03 -11.27 13.27
C PRO A 140 -16.45 -12.68 13.16
N ASP A 141 -15.14 -12.82 13.38
CA ASP A 141 -14.49 -14.14 13.36
C ASP A 141 -14.98 -15.02 14.53
N ILE A 142 -15.00 -14.50 15.74
CA ILE A 142 -15.41 -15.27 16.92
C ILE A 142 -16.93 -15.52 16.93
N LEU A 143 -17.72 -14.52 16.58
CA LEU A 143 -19.19 -14.61 16.71
C LEU A 143 -19.87 -15.29 15.55
N PHE A 144 -19.29 -15.23 14.35
CA PHE A 144 -19.91 -15.72 13.13
C PHE A 144 -19.00 -16.63 12.31
N PHE A 145 -17.90 -16.13 11.73
CA PHE A 145 -17.11 -16.87 10.74
C PHE A 145 -16.48 -18.15 11.32
N GLY A 146 -15.95 -18.09 12.55
CA GLY A 146 -15.34 -19.25 13.21
C GLY A 146 -16.31 -20.37 13.52
N LYS A 147 -17.61 -20.07 13.67
CA LYS A 147 -18.65 -21.10 13.83
C LYS A 147 -18.92 -21.89 12.55
N HIS A 148 -18.56 -21.33 11.38
CA HIS A 148 -18.79 -21.93 10.08
C HIS A 148 -17.50 -22.46 9.43
N VAL A 149 -16.34 -21.97 9.88
CA VAL A 149 -15.03 -22.34 9.32
C VAL A 149 -14.05 -22.56 10.46
N GLN A 150 -13.79 -23.84 10.77
CA GLN A 150 -12.93 -24.26 11.89
C GLN A 150 -11.52 -23.66 11.78
N ALA A 151 -10.94 -23.59 10.58
CA ALA A 151 -9.60 -23.03 10.36
C ALA A 151 -9.43 -21.58 10.87
N ILE A 152 -10.52 -20.81 10.98
CA ILE A 152 -10.49 -19.46 11.60
C ILE A 152 -10.24 -19.59 13.10
N MET A 153 -10.95 -20.47 13.79
CA MET A 153 -10.76 -20.67 15.23
C MET A 153 -9.39 -21.29 15.53
N ASP A 154 -8.93 -22.21 14.70
CA ASP A 154 -7.61 -22.83 14.82
C ASP A 154 -6.51 -21.77 14.70
N SER A 155 -6.69 -20.74 13.84
CA SER A 155 -5.73 -19.64 13.73
C SER A 155 -5.64 -18.78 15.00
N TYR A 156 -6.69 -18.69 15.79
CA TYR A 156 -6.68 -17.98 17.09
C TYR A 156 -6.14 -18.86 18.24
N ALA A 157 -6.09 -20.16 18.10
CA ALA A 157 -5.57 -21.07 19.13
C ALA A 157 -4.05 -20.87 19.38
N VAL A 158 -3.33 -20.32 18.40
CA VAL A 158 -1.89 -20.03 18.51
C VAL A 158 -1.69 -18.54 18.76
N LYS A 159 -0.98 -18.17 19.82
CA LYS A 159 -0.69 -16.76 20.12
C LYS A 159 0.17 -16.13 19.02
N PRO A 160 -0.07 -14.85 18.68
CA PRO A 160 0.69 -14.17 17.65
C PRO A 160 2.16 -14.02 18.03
N THR A 161 3.05 -14.36 17.10
CA THR A 161 4.50 -14.22 17.28
C THR A 161 4.96 -12.76 17.18
N ILE A 162 6.12 -12.44 17.75
CA ILE A 162 6.70 -11.08 17.63
C ILE A 162 6.89 -10.67 16.16
N PRO A 163 7.45 -11.52 15.25
CA PRO A 163 7.51 -11.19 13.84
C PRO A 163 6.16 -10.81 13.23
N TYR A 164 5.12 -11.56 13.52
CA TYR A 164 3.77 -11.27 13.05
C TYR A 164 3.22 -9.93 13.59
N LEU A 165 3.44 -9.64 14.88
CA LEU A 165 3.02 -8.37 15.48
C LEU A 165 3.70 -7.17 14.83
N VAL A 166 5.03 -7.24 14.64
CA VAL A 166 5.78 -6.17 13.99
C VAL A 166 5.35 -6.02 12.52
N ALA A 167 5.22 -7.14 11.79
CA ALA A 167 4.80 -7.14 10.39
C ALA A 167 3.43 -6.46 10.19
N THR A 168 2.42 -6.80 10.99
CA THR A 168 1.06 -6.25 10.83
C THR A 168 1.00 -4.75 11.07
N VAL A 169 1.80 -4.21 12.00
CA VAL A 169 1.81 -2.76 12.29
C VAL A 169 2.66 -1.99 11.28
N THR A 170 3.82 -2.51 10.91
CA THR A 170 4.77 -1.79 10.03
C THR A 170 4.45 -2.01 8.56
N TYR A 171 4.37 -3.26 8.10
CA TYR A 171 4.02 -3.54 6.72
C TYR A 171 2.54 -3.26 6.46
N GLY A 172 1.62 -3.84 7.24
CA GLY A 172 0.18 -3.60 7.12
C GLY A 172 -0.17 -2.13 7.32
N GLY A 173 0.19 -1.56 8.46
CA GLY A 173 -0.16 -0.17 8.80
C GLY A 173 0.49 0.89 7.91
N VAL A 174 1.65 0.65 7.29
CA VAL A 174 2.38 1.67 6.52
C VAL A 174 2.56 1.28 5.06
N ILE A 175 3.15 0.12 4.76
CA ILE A 175 3.52 -0.22 3.38
C ILE A 175 2.29 -0.52 2.53
N GLU A 176 1.29 -1.21 3.07
CA GLU A 176 0.03 -1.44 2.37
C GLU A 176 -0.72 -0.12 2.09
N GLU A 177 -0.63 0.87 3.00
CA GLU A 177 -1.20 2.20 2.75
C GLU A 177 -0.43 2.96 1.66
N VAL A 178 0.90 2.80 1.59
CA VAL A 178 1.69 3.33 0.47
C VAL A 178 1.27 2.68 -0.86
N MET A 179 1.12 1.36 -0.87
CA MET A 179 0.78 0.61 -2.09
C MET A 179 -0.65 0.90 -2.56
N LEU A 180 -1.62 0.81 -1.65
CA LEU A 180 -3.05 0.80 -2.03
C LEU A 180 -3.68 2.20 -2.00
N ARG A 181 -3.31 3.04 -1.03
CA ARG A 181 -3.90 4.40 -0.92
C ARG A 181 -3.06 5.42 -1.66
N LEU A 182 -1.77 5.52 -1.30
CA LEU A 182 -0.93 6.53 -1.92
C LEU A 182 -0.70 6.25 -3.41
N PHE A 183 -0.33 5.02 -3.79
CA PHE A 183 -0.05 4.68 -5.19
C PHE A 183 -1.32 4.28 -5.95
N MET A 184 -1.96 3.16 -5.62
CA MET A 184 -3.02 2.57 -6.43
C MET A 184 -4.25 3.47 -6.55
N MET A 185 -4.79 3.95 -5.43
CA MET A 185 -5.95 4.86 -5.44
C MET A 185 -5.64 6.16 -6.20
N SER A 186 -4.43 6.73 -6.02
CA SER A 186 -4.03 7.93 -6.77
C SER A 186 -3.84 7.65 -8.26
N LEU A 187 -3.33 6.47 -8.63
CA LEU A 187 -3.19 6.03 -10.02
C LEU A 187 -4.58 5.89 -10.70
N VAL A 188 -5.49 5.17 -10.05
CA VAL A 188 -6.85 4.97 -10.58
C VAL A 188 -7.57 6.31 -10.70
N ALA A 189 -7.48 7.18 -9.68
CA ALA A 189 -8.06 8.52 -9.73
C ALA A 189 -7.48 9.35 -10.88
N PHE A 190 -6.17 9.28 -11.11
CA PHE A 190 -5.51 9.98 -12.21
C PHE A 190 -5.97 9.46 -13.58
N LEU A 191 -6.04 8.14 -13.75
CA LEU A 191 -6.47 7.52 -15.01
C LEU A 191 -7.93 7.83 -15.32
N LEU A 192 -8.84 7.66 -14.35
CA LEU A 192 -10.27 7.97 -14.52
C LEU A 192 -10.48 9.45 -14.80
N HIS A 193 -9.77 10.34 -14.12
CA HIS A 193 -9.82 11.77 -14.40
C HIS A 193 -9.38 12.09 -15.83
N LYS A 194 -8.27 11.51 -16.28
CA LYS A 194 -7.78 11.69 -17.65
C LYS A 194 -8.73 11.13 -18.71
N LEU A 195 -9.48 10.07 -18.38
CA LEU A 195 -10.41 9.44 -19.30
C LEU A 195 -11.74 10.21 -19.39
N PHE A 196 -12.33 10.57 -18.25
CA PHE A 196 -13.70 11.07 -18.17
C PHE A 196 -13.83 12.58 -17.91
N GLU A 197 -12.80 13.21 -17.30
CA GLU A 197 -12.90 14.62 -16.86
C GLU A 197 -11.73 15.47 -17.37
N LYS A 198 -11.30 15.26 -18.62
CA LYS A 198 -10.09 15.91 -19.22
C LYS A 198 -10.08 17.44 -19.12
N LYS A 199 -11.25 18.08 -19.06
CA LYS A 199 -11.37 19.54 -19.01
C LYS A 199 -11.36 20.11 -17.59
N ALA A 200 -11.53 19.27 -16.57
CA ALA A 200 -11.48 19.68 -15.18
C ALA A 200 -10.03 19.77 -14.70
N GLU A 201 -9.73 20.71 -13.80
CA GLU A 201 -8.39 20.87 -13.24
C GLU A 201 -8.03 19.71 -12.29
N LYS A 202 -9.02 19.17 -11.56
CA LYS A 202 -8.86 18.09 -10.58
C LYS A 202 -9.99 17.08 -10.71
N PRO A 203 -9.77 15.82 -10.26
CA PRO A 203 -10.81 14.80 -10.23
C PRO A 203 -11.98 15.22 -9.35
N SER A 204 -13.20 14.94 -9.82
CA SER A 204 -14.43 15.11 -9.02
C SER A 204 -14.44 14.14 -7.83
N THR A 205 -15.33 14.41 -6.86
CA THR A 205 -15.57 13.50 -5.73
C THR A 205 -16.02 12.11 -6.21
N GLY A 206 -16.80 12.02 -7.29
CA GLY A 206 -17.23 10.75 -7.88
C GLY A 206 -16.05 9.90 -8.35
N ILE A 207 -15.10 10.48 -9.09
CA ILE A 207 -13.85 9.82 -9.51
C ILE A 207 -13.04 9.35 -8.30
N LEU A 208 -12.91 10.18 -7.26
CA LEU A 208 -12.16 9.82 -6.06
C LEU A 208 -12.82 8.69 -5.27
N VAL A 209 -14.14 8.63 -5.22
CA VAL A 209 -14.90 7.53 -4.60
C VAL A 209 -14.74 6.24 -5.43
N ALA A 210 -14.89 6.31 -6.75
CA ALA A 210 -14.67 5.16 -7.63
C ALA A 210 -13.24 4.60 -7.50
N ALA A 211 -12.25 5.49 -7.45
CA ALA A 211 -10.85 5.09 -7.22
C ALA A 211 -10.65 4.40 -5.85
N ASN A 212 -11.33 4.87 -4.81
CA ASN A 212 -11.30 4.21 -3.49
C ASN A 212 -11.94 2.81 -3.54
N ILE A 213 -13.07 2.65 -4.22
CA ILE A 213 -13.72 1.34 -4.38
C ILE A 213 -12.79 0.37 -5.10
N VAL A 214 -12.19 0.77 -6.23
CA VAL A 214 -11.25 -0.07 -6.98
C VAL A 214 -10.04 -0.45 -6.10
N ALA A 215 -9.44 0.51 -5.40
CA ALA A 215 -8.31 0.25 -4.51
C ALA A 215 -8.69 -0.70 -3.35
N ALA A 216 -9.90 -0.59 -2.79
CA ALA A 216 -10.39 -1.48 -1.75
C ALA A 216 -10.64 -2.91 -2.25
N LEU A 217 -11.17 -3.07 -3.46
CA LEU A 217 -11.33 -4.39 -4.09
C LEU A 217 -9.99 -5.05 -4.37
N LEU A 218 -9.02 -4.29 -4.89
CA LEU A 218 -7.66 -4.77 -5.10
C LEU A 218 -6.97 -5.14 -3.79
N PHE A 219 -7.21 -4.39 -2.72
CA PHE A 219 -6.72 -4.70 -1.38
C PHE A 219 -7.26 -6.05 -0.88
N SER A 220 -8.56 -6.30 -1.02
CA SER A 220 -9.14 -7.61 -0.68
C SER A 220 -8.57 -8.74 -1.54
N ALA A 221 -8.47 -8.52 -2.85
CA ALA A 221 -7.96 -9.51 -3.78
C ALA A 221 -6.49 -9.87 -3.51
N SER A 222 -5.66 -8.90 -3.08
CA SER A 222 -4.25 -9.14 -2.74
C SER A 222 -4.05 -10.04 -1.52
N HIS A 223 -5.08 -10.18 -0.66
CA HIS A 223 -5.04 -11.10 0.49
C HIS A 223 -5.43 -12.54 0.14
N LEU A 224 -6.03 -12.77 -1.04
CA LEU A 224 -6.50 -14.12 -1.42
C LEU A 224 -5.39 -15.18 -1.50
N PRO A 225 -4.18 -14.91 -2.03
CA PRO A 225 -3.12 -15.91 -2.06
C PRO A 225 -2.71 -16.41 -0.67
N ALA A 226 -2.52 -15.50 0.29
CA ALA A 226 -2.19 -15.86 1.66
C ALA A 226 -3.36 -16.58 2.35
N THR A 227 -4.59 -16.09 2.16
CA THR A 227 -5.80 -16.73 2.68
C THR A 227 -5.97 -18.14 2.12
N ALA A 228 -5.73 -18.36 0.83
CA ALA A 228 -5.79 -19.68 0.18
C ALA A 228 -4.78 -20.66 0.77
N ALA A 229 -3.55 -20.18 1.00
CA ALA A 229 -2.48 -21.00 1.58
C ALA A 229 -2.75 -21.42 3.04
N MET A 230 -3.37 -20.51 3.83
CA MET A 230 -3.62 -20.75 5.27
C MET A 230 -4.92 -21.48 5.56
N MET A 231 -5.99 -21.22 4.82
CA MET A 231 -7.36 -21.66 5.17
C MET A 231 -8.10 -22.30 4.00
N GLY A 232 -7.52 -22.32 2.79
CA GLY A 232 -8.23 -22.65 1.56
C GLY A 232 -9.22 -21.55 1.15
N ILE A 233 -9.87 -21.73 0.00
CA ILE A 233 -10.90 -20.80 -0.50
C ILE A 233 -12.26 -21.49 -0.53
N THR A 234 -13.18 -21.00 0.27
CA THR A 234 -14.60 -21.33 0.25
C THR A 234 -15.42 -20.07 0.01
N PRO A 235 -16.70 -20.14 -0.38
CA PRO A 235 -17.55 -18.94 -0.50
C PRO A 235 -17.59 -18.12 0.79
N MET A 236 -17.58 -18.74 1.95
CA MET A 236 -17.59 -18.08 3.25
C MET A 236 -16.25 -17.35 3.51
N ILE A 237 -15.11 -17.99 3.22
CA ILE A 237 -13.78 -17.39 3.33
C ILE A 237 -13.63 -16.22 2.35
N LEU A 238 -14.12 -16.39 1.12
CA LEU A 238 -14.09 -15.31 0.12
C LEU A 238 -14.94 -14.11 0.58
N PHE A 239 -16.16 -14.37 1.05
CA PHE A 239 -17.02 -13.31 1.60
C PHE A 239 -16.35 -12.60 2.79
N ARG A 240 -15.78 -13.33 3.75
CA ARG A 240 -15.02 -12.77 4.86
C ARG A 240 -13.86 -11.88 4.39
N CYS A 241 -13.07 -12.37 3.42
CA CYS A 241 -11.92 -11.65 2.89
C CYS A 241 -12.34 -10.31 2.29
N PHE A 242 -13.38 -10.28 1.46
CA PHE A 242 -13.87 -9.04 0.84
C PHE A 242 -14.60 -8.14 1.84
N LEU A 243 -15.34 -8.71 2.80
CA LEU A 243 -16.03 -7.92 3.83
C LEU A 243 -15.03 -7.19 4.73
N LEU A 244 -14.06 -7.90 5.28
CA LEU A 244 -13.11 -7.31 6.23
C LEU A 244 -12.07 -6.44 5.49
N ASN A 245 -11.31 -6.98 4.56
CA ASN A 245 -10.28 -6.20 3.88
C ASN A 245 -10.90 -5.09 2.99
N GLY A 246 -11.99 -5.38 2.28
CA GLY A 246 -12.68 -4.39 1.46
C GLY A 246 -13.32 -3.26 2.28
N GLY A 247 -14.01 -3.61 3.36
CA GLY A 247 -14.60 -2.63 4.29
C GLY A 247 -13.54 -1.71 4.90
N PHE A 248 -12.44 -2.27 5.41
CA PHE A 248 -11.30 -1.49 5.89
C PHE A 248 -10.63 -0.72 4.76
N GLY A 249 -10.53 -1.32 3.57
CA GLY A 249 -10.03 -0.67 2.36
C GLY A 249 -10.75 0.62 2.05
N LEU A 250 -12.08 0.60 2.08
CA LEU A 250 -12.94 1.77 1.87
C LEU A 250 -12.74 2.83 2.97
N LEU A 251 -12.68 2.40 4.23
CA LEU A 251 -12.52 3.27 5.38
C LEU A 251 -11.18 4.00 5.37
N PHE A 252 -10.08 3.28 5.16
CA PHE A 252 -8.74 3.88 5.11
C PHE A 252 -8.56 4.79 3.88
N GLY A 253 -9.15 4.43 2.72
CA GLY A 253 -9.17 5.29 1.55
C GLY A 253 -10.00 6.56 1.75
N TRP A 254 -11.09 6.50 2.52
CA TRP A 254 -11.84 7.68 2.93
C TRP A 254 -11.01 8.58 3.86
N LEU A 255 -10.30 8.00 4.85
CA LEU A 255 -9.38 8.75 5.73
C LEU A 255 -8.27 9.42 4.91
N TYR A 256 -7.64 8.68 3.98
CA TYR A 256 -6.63 9.22 3.08
C TYR A 256 -7.16 10.41 2.28
N ARG A 257 -8.30 10.27 1.63
CA ARG A 257 -8.93 11.33 0.86
C ARG A 257 -9.26 12.57 1.71
N LYS A 258 -9.83 12.36 2.89
CA LYS A 258 -10.34 13.46 3.71
C LYS A 258 -9.25 14.12 4.55
N TYR A 259 -8.35 13.35 5.14
CA TYR A 259 -7.39 13.83 6.14
C TYR A 259 -5.92 13.63 5.75
N GLY A 260 -5.64 12.74 4.80
CA GLY A 260 -4.28 12.42 4.32
C GLY A 260 -3.77 11.06 4.79
N LEU A 261 -2.66 10.64 4.19
CA LEU A 261 -2.09 9.30 4.32
C LEU A 261 -1.75 8.91 5.76
N ARG A 262 -1.24 9.84 6.55
CA ARG A 262 -0.83 9.58 7.94
C ARG A 262 -1.97 9.08 8.81
N TYR A 263 -3.17 9.64 8.62
CA TYR A 263 -4.35 9.20 9.39
C TYR A 263 -4.82 7.80 8.97
N ALA A 264 -4.73 7.46 7.69
CA ALA A 264 -4.99 6.11 7.22
C ALA A 264 -3.98 5.11 7.81
N MET A 265 -2.68 5.45 7.79
CA MET A 265 -1.61 4.62 8.38
C MET A 265 -1.80 4.40 9.90
N ILE A 266 -2.10 5.46 10.65
CA ILE A 266 -2.33 5.37 12.11
C ILE A 266 -3.58 4.54 12.38
N ALA A 267 -4.67 4.73 11.62
CA ALA A 267 -5.89 3.94 11.78
C ALA A 267 -5.65 2.46 11.49
N HIS A 268 -4.98 2.14 10.39
CA HIS A 268 -4.70 0.76 9.98
C HIS A 268 -3.79 0.06 11.00
N GLY A 269 -2.63 0.63 11.31
CA GLY A 269 -1.73 0.10 12.33
C GLY A 269 -2.41 0.00 13.70
N GLY A 270 -3.22 1.00 14.07
CA GLY A 270 -4.00 1.02 15.31
C GLY A 270 -5.05 -0.10 15.39
N CYS A 271 -5.75 -0.41 14.28
CA CYS A 271 -6.66 -1.55 14.20
C CYS A 271 -5.92 -2.86 14.50
N HIS A 272 -4.72 -3.03 13.93
CA HIS A 272 -3.88 -4.20 14.21
C HIS A 272 -3.43 -4.26 15.67
N VAL A 273 -2.96 -3.15 16.24
CA VAL A 273 -2.55 -3.10 17.65
C VAL A 273 -3.72 -3.51 18.55
N VAL A 274 -4.89 -2.90 18.39
CA VAL A 274 -6.06 -3.20 19.21
C VAL A 274 -6.50 -4.65 19.03
N SER A 275 -6.63 -5.15 17.81
CA SER A 275 -7.05 -6.54 17.54
C SER A 275 -6.07 -7.56 18.14
N LYS A 276 -4.75 -7.32 18.05
CA LYS A 276 -3.75 -8.23 18.61
C LYS A 276 -3.72 -8.19 20.14
N LEU A 277 -3.93 -7.02 20.75
CA LEU A 277 -4.08 -6.92 22.19
C LEU A 277 -5.29 -7.72 22.69
N ILE A 278 -6.43 -7.62 21.98
CA ILE A 278 -7.62 -8.42 22.32
C ILE A 278 -7.31 -9.92 22.18
N TRP A 279 -6.66 -10.33 21.10
CA TRP A 279 -6.28 -11.71 20.88
C TRP A 279 -5.35 -12.25 21.97
N ILE A 280 -4.31 -11.51 22.35
CA ILE A 280 -3.34 -11.93 23.36
C ILE A 280 -3.97 -12.06 24.75
N LEU A 281 -4.87 -11.12 25.11
CA LEU A 281 -5.37 -10.98 26.47
C LEU A 281 -6.65 -11.80 26.72
N PHE A 282 -7.47 -12.05 25.71
CA PHE A 282 -8.84 -12.57 25.92
C PHE A 282 -9.20 -13.80 25.07
N ILE A 283 -8.36 -14.18 24.13
CA ILE A 283 -8.55 -15.35 23.29
C ILE A 283 -7.38 -16.32 23.46
#